data_22534d94f4987dbbfe92bb797f4b1d2c
#
_entry.id   22534d94f4987dbbfe92bb797f4b1d2c
#
_cell.length_a   1.000
_cell.length_b   1.000
_cell.length_c   1.000
_cell.angle_alpha   90.00
_cell.angle_beta   90.00
_cell.angle_gamma   90.00
#
_symmetry.space_group_name_H-M   'P 1'
#
loop_
_entity.id
_entity.type
_entity.pdbx_description
1 polymer ?
#
loop_
_entity_poly.entity_id
_entity_poly.type
_entity_poly.pdbx_seq_one_letter_code
_entity_poly.pdbx_strand_id
1 'polypeptide(L)'
;IKDSRFLNIIRQFLKAGYIENWKYNATYSGSPQGGICSPILANIYLNELDKKFREIAERFDKPRSAYQTPEYHAASKELKRLSYWIDHTADEAARQELIDQHRAQKKAMRNLPCKPADNKKFTFVRYADDWLAGVCGTKAECEDLKAEIAEFLSTELKLTLSEEKTLITHSSEKVRF
;
A
#
# COMPACT_ATOMS: atom_id res chain seq x y z
N ILE A 1 15.59 -24.75 -0.15
CA ILE A 1 16.51 -25.51 0.74
C ILE A 1 16.39 -26.98 0.35
N LYS A 2 17.52 -27.63 -0.02
CA LYS A 2 17.53 -29.04 -0.46
C LYS A 2 18.21 -29.99 0.55
N ASP A 3 18.74 -29.46 1.65
CA ASP A 3 19.41 -30.28 2.68
C ASP A 3 18.36 -31.07 3.49
N SER A 4 18.37 -32.38 3.33
CA SER A 4 17.43 -33.27 3.98
C SER A 4 17.58 -33.30 5.50
N ARG A 5 18.79 -33.09 6.03
CA ARG A 5 19.06 -33.04 7.47
C ARG A 5 18.41 -31.81 8.07
N PHE A 6 18.57 -30.67 7.42
CA PHE A 6 17.93 -29.42 7.84
C PHE A 6 16.39 -29.52 7.78
N LEU A 7 15.86 -30.04 6.69
CA LEU A 7 14.41 -30.25 6.56
C LEU A 7 13.86 -31.22 7.62
N ASN A 8 14.65 -32.24 8.03
CA ASN A 8 14.25 -33.13 9.09
C ASN A 8 14.18 -32.42 10.46
N ILE A 9 15.12 -31.54 10.76
CA ILE A 9 15.08 -30.71 11.97
C ILE A 9 13.79 -29.85 11.99
N ILE A 10 13.47 -29.16 10.88
CA ILE A 10 12.22 -28.42 10.79
C ILE A 10 11.00 -29.29 11.04
N ARG A 11 10.95 -30.52 10.46
CA ARG A 11 9.85 -31.47 10.71
C ARG A 11 9.74 -31.84 12.18
N GLN A 12 10.88 -32.04 12.86
CA GLN A 12 10.88 -32.31 14.29
C GLN A 12 10.34 -31.14 15.10
N PHE A 13 10.71 -29.89 14.80
CA PHE A 13 10.15 -28.70 15.44
C PHE A 13 8.65 -28.57 15.24
N LEU A 14 8.16 -28.84 14.02
CA LEU A 14 6.73 -28.80 13.72
C LEU A 14 5.92 -29.88 14.45
N LYS A 15 6.56 -31.03 14.78
CA LYS A 15 5.94 -32.17 15.47
C LYS A 15 6.19 -32.18 16.98
N ALA A 16 6.97 -31.22 17.50
CA ALA A 16 7.44 -31.23 18.87
C ALA A 16 6.31 -31.19 19.92
N GLY A 17 5.12 -30.71 19.58
CA GLY A 17 4.05 -30.52 20.55
C GLY A 17 4.35 -29.37 21.53
N TYR A 18 3.65 -29.37 22.64
CA TYR A 18 3.85 -28.41 23.73
C TYR A 18 3.63 -29.01 25.10
N ILE A 19 4.21 -28.40 26.12
CA ILE A 19 4.03 -28.83 27.51
C ILE A 19 3.14 -27.79 28.20
N GLU A 20 2.03 -28.26 28.76
CA GLU A 20 1.11 -27.46 29.55
C GLU A 20 0.83 -28.21 30.87
N ASN A 21 0.92 -27.54 32.01
CA ASN A 21 0.76 -28.15 33.35
C ASN A 21 1.60 -29.41 33.56
N TRP A 22 2.85 -29.39 33.08
CA TRP A 22 3.79 -30.52 33.12
C TRP A 22 3.31 -31.77 32.36
N LYS A 23 2.32 -31.62 31.45
CA LYS A 23 1.87 -32.71 30.56
C LYS A 23 2.21 -32.36 29.13
N TYR A 24 2.70 -33.35 28.40
CA TYR A 24 2.96 -33.25 26.99
C TYR A 24 1.65 -33.33 26.18
N ASN A 25 1.47 -32.41 25.26
CA ASN A 25 0.35 -32.38 24.34
C ASN A 25 0.90 -32.37 22.90
N ALA A 26 0.41 -33.26 22.06
CA ALA A 26 0.72 -33.28 20.65
C ALA A 26 -0.12 -32.22 19.91
N THR A 27 0.48 -31.54 18.95
CA THR A 27 -0.29 -30.65 18.04
C THR A 27 -0.89 -31.49 16.91
N TYR A 28 -2.18 -31.38 16.69
CA TYR A 28 -2.88 -32.06 15.60
C TYR A 28 -2.64 -31.35 14.24
N SER A 29 -2.35 -30.07 14.23
CA SER A 29 -2.14 -29.26 13.03
C SER A 29 -1.14 -28.13 13.32
N GLY A 30 -0.12 -28.03 12.48
CA GLY A 30 0.88 -26.96 12.56
C GLY A 30 1.79 -27.02 13.78
N SER A 31 2.43 -25.91 14.10
CA SER A 31 3.25 -25.74 15.30
C SER A 31 2.43 -25.15 16.44
N PRO A 32 2.78 -25.42 17.70
CA PRO A 32 2.09 -24.79 18.82
C PRO A 32 2.26 -23.26 18.78
N GLN A 33 1.24 -22.56 19.24
CA GLN A 33 1.29 -21.11 19.36
C GLN A 33 2.47 -20.70 20.28
N GLY A 34 3.29 -19.77 19.83
CA GLY A 34 4.52 -19.37 20.54
C GLY A 34 5.75 -20.23 20.24
N GLY A 35 5.68 -21.16 19.27
CA GLY A 35 6.85 -21.91 18.81
C GLY A 35 7.94 -21.01 18.26
N ILE A 36 9.19 -21.21 18.70
CA ILE A 36 10.34 -20.33 18.37
C ILE A 36 10.59 -20.23 16.85
N CYS A 37 10.40 -21.30 16.09
CA CYS A 37 10.60 -21.31 14.63
C CYS A 37 9.37 -20.86 13.82
N SER A 38 8.19 -20.78 14.44
CA SER A 38 6.93 -20.48 13.74
C SER A 38 6.94 -19.14 13.01
N PRO A 39 7.38 -18.02 13.59
CA PRO A 39 7.39 -16.72 12.88
C PRO A 39 8.32 -16.73 11.67
N ILE A 40 9.46 -17.42 11.76
CA ILE A 40 10.43 -17.50 10.66
C ILE A 40 9.84 -18.34 9.52
N LEU A 41 9.27 -19.50 9.83
CA LEU A 41 8.66 -20.37 8.83
C LEU A 41 7.44 -19.73 8.18
N ALA A 42 6.60 -19.05 8.96
CA ALA A 42 5.47 -18.29 8.43
C ALA A 42 5.94 -17.20 7.46
N ASN A 43 6.97 -16.42 7.81
CA ASN A 43 7.50 -15.38 6.93
C ASN A 43 8.14 -15.95 5.66
N ILE A 44 8.83 -17.10 5.73
CA ILE A 44 9.35 -17.79 4.54
C ILE A 44 8.19 -18.25 3.65
N TYR A 45 7.13 -18.80 4.22
CA TYR A 45 5.97 -19.26 3.47
C TYR A 45 5.21 -18.09 2.82
N LEU A 46 4.93 -17.05 3.57
CA LEU A 46 4.22 -15.86 3.11
C LEU A 46 5.07 -14.94 2.20
N ASN A 47 6.37 -15.21 2.03
CA ASN A 47 7.18 -14.52 1.03
C ASN A 47 6.65 -14.72 -0.41
N GLU A 48 5.94 -15.81 -0.68
CA GLU A 48 5.28 -16.01 -1.98
C GLU A 48 4.13 -14.99 -2.18
N LEU A 49 3.41 -14.64 -1.12
CA LEU A 49 2.42 -13.56 -1.15
C LEU A 49 3.11 -12.20 -1.41
N ASP A 50 4.26 -11.94 -0.79
CA ASP A 50 5.02 -10.71 -1.05
C ASP A 50 5.49 -10.62 -2.51
N LYS A 51 5.84 -11.73 -3.14
CA LYS A 51 6.16 -11.79 -4.58
C LYS A 51 4.93 -11.49 -5.43
N LYS A 52 3.78 -12.05 -5.07
CA LYS A 52 2.51 -11.77 -5.75
C LYS A 52 2.13 -10.29 -5.64
N PHE A 53 2.29 -9.68 -4.49
CA PHE A 53 2.06 -8.25 -4.32
C PHE A 53 2.99 -7.38 -5.19
N ARG A 54 4.27 -7.77 -5.34
CA ARG A 54 5.20 -7.05 -6.23
C ARG A 54 4.79 -7.21 -7.70
N GLU A 55 4.39 -8.41 -8.13
CA GLU A 55 3.85 -8.65 -9.47
C GLU A 55 2.61 -7.78 -9.76
N ILE A 56 1.68 -7.71 -8.80
CA ILE A 56 0.51 -6.82 -8.88
C ILE A 56 0.95 -5.36 -9.00
N ALA A 57 1.91 -4.90 -8.17
CA ALA A 57 2.41 -3.55 -8.22
C ALA A 57 3.03 -3.22 -9.59
N GLU A 58 3.90 -4.08 -10.11
CA GLU A 58 4.54 -3.90 -11.42
C GLU A 58 3.52 -3.79 -12.57
N ARG A 59 2.45 -4.58 -12.52
CA ARG A 59 1.39 -4.57 -13.52
C ARG A 59 0.42 -3.41 -13.36
N PHE A 60 0.07 -3.08 -12.13
CA PHE A 60 -0.93 -2.06 -11.79
C PHE A 60 -0.37 -0.65 -11.84
N ASP A 61 0.88 -0.48 -11.46
CA ASP A 61 1.52 0.83 -11.42
C ASP A 61 1.67 1.40 -12.83
N LYS A 62 0.99 2.49 -13.09
CA LYS A 62 1.30 3.30 -14.26
C LYS A 62 2.44 4.25 -13.91
N PRO A 63 3.43 4.44 -14.80
CA PRO A 63 4.47 5.42 -14.59
C PRO A 63 3.80 6.76 -14.29
N ARG A 64 4.25 7.40 -13.21
CA ARG A 64 3.76 8.73 -12.85
C ARG A 64 3.90 9.62 -14.08
N SER A 65 2.79 10.11 -14.62
CA SER A 65 2.84 11.13 -15.65
C SER A 65 3.78 12.23 -15.17
N ALA A 66 4.81 12.54 -15.93
CA ALA A 66 5.69 13.67 -15.65
C ALA A 66 4.90 14.99 -15.79
N TYR A 67 3.76 14.94 -16.46
CA TYR A 67 2.96 16.09 -16.78
C TYR A 67 1.95 16.38 -15.68
N GLN A 68 1.88 17.66 -15.31
CA GLN A 68 0.81 18.19 -14.48
C GLN A 68 -0.48 18.25 -15.31
N THR A 69 -1.64 18.29 -14.63
CA THR A 69 -2.90 18.56 -15.35
C THR A 69 -2.81 19.90 -16.08
N PRO A 70 -3.46 20.05 -17.25
CA PRO A 70 -3.45 21.31 -17.98
C PRO A 70 -3.88 22.51 -17.12
N GLU A 71 -4.90 22.31 -16.26
CA GLU A 71 -5.43 23.33 -15.35
C GLU A 71 -4.39 23.72 -14.29
N TYR A 72 -3.72 22.75 -13.67
CA TYR A 72 -2.69 23.03 -12.68
C TYR A 72 -1.47 23.69 -13.32
N HIS A 73 -1.08 23.26 -14.51
CA HIS A 73 0.03 23.85 -15.25
C HIS A 73 -0.27 25.31 -15.63
N ALA A 74 -1.50 25.61 -16.12
CA ALA A 74 -1.94 26.96 -16.43
C ALA A 74 -1.94 27.86 -15.18
N ALA A 75 -2.49 27.36 -14.07
CA ALA A 75 -2.51 28.09 -12.80
C ALA A 75 -1.08 28.36 -12.27
N SER A 76 -0.18 27.39 -12.40
CA SER A 76 1.23 27.53 -12.01
C SER A 76 1.97 28.56 -12.87
N LYS A 77 1.69 28.58 -14.18
CA LYS A 77 2.26 29.58 -15.11
C LYS A 77 1.79 31.00 -14.77
N GLU A 78 0.50 31.12 -14.44
CA GLU A 78 -0.07 32.43 -14.06
C GLU A 78 0.52 32.90 -12.72
N LEU A 79 0.69 32.08 -11.74
CA LEU A 79 1.38 32.44 -10.49
C LEU A 79 2.80 32.96 -10.74
N LYS A 80 3.56 32.31 -11.63
CA LYS A 80 4.90 32.76 -12.00
C LYS A 80 4.87 34.13 -12.69
N ARG A 81 3.87 34.33 -13.55
CA ARG A 81 3.66 35.63 -14.22
C ARG A 81 3.36 36.75 -13.22
N LEU A 82 2.42 36.53 -12.31
CA LEU A 82 2.09 37.50 -11.26
C LEU A 82 3.29 37.81 -10.36
N SER A 83 4.05 36.76 -9.96
CA SER A 83 5.28 36.95 -9.18
C SER A 83 6.29 37.83 -9.89
N TYR A 84 6.51 37.61 -11.19
CA TYR A 84 7.40 38.45 -11.99
C TYR A 84 6.95 39.90 -11.98
N TRP A 85 5.66 40.18 -12.20
CA TRP A 85 5.14 41.55 -12.21
C TRP A 85 5.17 42.24 -10.85
N ILE A 86 4.96 41.50 -9.76
CA ILE A 86 5.12 42.01 -8.38
C ILE A 86 6.53 42.56 -8.17
N ASP A 87 7.55 41.84 -8.67
CA ASP A 87 8.95 42.21 -8.50
C ASP A 87 9.36 43.38 -9.39
N HIS A 88 8.64 43.63 -10.50
CA HIS A 88 8.99 44.63 -11.51
C HIS A 88 8.05 45.87 -11.53
N THR A 89 7.04 45.91 -10.66
CA THR A 89 6.10 47.05 -10.56
C THR A 89 6.58 48.02 -9.49
N ALA A 90 6.88 49.24 -9.88
CA ALA A 90 7.35 50.30 -8.99
C ALA A 90 6.21 51.03 -8.25
N ASP A 91 5.02 51.10 -8.83
CA ASP A 91 3.84 51.68 -8.18
C ASP A 91 3.30 50.78 -7.08
N GLU A 92 3.26 51.29 -5.85
CA GLU A 92 2.88 50.53 -4.65
C GLU A 92 1.40 50.10 -4.67
N ALA A 93 0.50 50.91 -5.22
CA ALA A 93 -0.91 50.56 -5.30
C ALA A 93 -1.15 49.43 -6.30
N ALA A 94 -0.56 49.50 -7.48
CA ALA A 94 -0.62 48.45 -8.49
C ALA A 94 0.06 47.15 -8.00
N ARG A 95 1.16 47.28 -7.28
CA ARG A 95 1.87 46.15 -6.67
C ARG A 95 1.01 45.45 -5.65
N GLN A 96 0.29 46.16 -4.79
CA GLN A 96 -0.60 45.56 -3.78
C GLN A 96 -1.74 44.80 -4.46
N GLU A 97 -2.32 45.31 -5.52
CA GLU A 97 -3.35 44.58 -6.29
C GLU A 97 -2.82 43.27 -6.88
N LEU A 98 -1.61 43.24 -7.42
CA LEU A 98 -0.95 42.07 -7.93
C LEU A 98 -0.68 41.03 -6.82
N ILE A 99 -0.33 41.47 -5.61
CA ILE A 99 -0.16 40.60 -4.45
C ILE A 99 -1.48 39.92 -4.07
N ASP A 100 -2.58 40.63 -4.07
CA ASP A 100 -3.88 40.12 -3.74
C ASP A 100 -4.38 39.10 -4.81
N GLN A 101 -4.16 39.43 -6.09
CA GLN A 101 -4.40 38.48 -7.19
C GLN A 101 -3.56 37.23 -7.06
N HIS A 102 -2.28 37.33 -6.72
CA HIS A 102 -1.38 36.21 -6.51
C HIS A 102 -1.86 35.31 -5.34
N ARG A 103 -2.32 35.91 -4.23
CA ARG A 103 -2.88 35.19 -3.09
C ARG A 103 -4.16 34.41 -3.46
N ALA A 104 -5.05 35.05 -4.19
CA ALA A 104 -6.29 34.45 -4.67
C ALA A 104 -6.01 33.26 -5.60
N GLN A 105 -5.11 33.47 -6.58
CA GLN A 105 -4.69 32.42 -7.52
C GLN A 105 -4.01 31.24 -6.80
N LYS A 106 -3.15 31.52 -5.82
CA LYS A 106 -2.51 30.48 -5.01
C LYS A 106 -3.52 29.66 -4.20
N LYS A 107 -4.58 30.30 -3.68
CA LYS A 107 -5.67 29.61 -2.99
C LYS A 107 -6.47 28.73 -3.95
N ALA A 108 -6.81 29.25 -5.14
CA ALA A 108 -7.52 28.48 -6.16
C ALA A 108 -6.72 27.25 -6.63
N MET A 109 -5.41 27.42 -6.86
CA MET A 109 -4.53 26.33 -7.29
C MET A 109 -4.44 25.15 -6.30
N ARG A 110 -4.62 25.40 -4.99
CA ARG A 110 -4.62 24.34 -3.97
C ARG A 110 -5.73 23.32 -4.16
N ASN A 111 -6.84 23.72 -4.78
CA ASN A 111 -8.00 22.87 -5.04
C ASN A 111 -7.91 22.13 -6.38
N LEU A 112 -6.91 22.45 -7.21
CA LEU A 112 -6.72 21.79 -8.50
C LEU A 112 -5.91 20.49 -8.34
N PRO A 113 -6.31 19.42 -9.01
CA PRO A 113 -5.53 18.19 -9.03
C PRO A 113 -4.20 18.43 -9.75
N CYS A 114 -3.08 18.28 -9.02
CA CYS A 114 -1.75 18.49 -9.59
C CYS A 114 -1.41 17.45 -10.68
N LYS A 115 -1.98 16.24 -10.55
CA LYS A 115 -1.72 15.11 -11.46
C LYS A 115 -3.03 14.52 -11.96
N PRO A 116 -3.01 13.93 -13.18
CA PRO A 116 -4.19 13.24 -13.71
C PRO A 116 -4.70 12.16 -12.74
N ALA A 117 -6.02 11.98 -12.72
CA ALA A 117 -6.69 10.98 -11.87
C ALA A 117 -6.41 9.52 -12.32
N ASP A 118 -5.77 9.34 -13.47
CA ASP A 118 -5.36 8.04 -14.02
C ASP A 118 -4.06 7.47 -13.42
N ASN A 119 -3.49 8.18 -12.43
CA ASN A 119 -2.31 7.71 -11.72
C ASN A 119 -2.68 6.49 -10.87
N LYS A 120 -2.34 5.30 -11.38
CA LYS A 120 -2.56 4.03 -10.68
C LYS A 120 -1.32 3.66 -9.90
N LYS A 121 -1.49 3.29 -8.66
CA LYS A 121 -0.42 2.80 -7.81
C LYS A 121 -0.95 1.77 -6.83
N PHE A 122 -0.21 0.68 -6.72
CA PHE A 122 -0.37 -0.33 -5.68
C PHE A 122 0.83 -0.30 -4.75
N THR A 123 0.60 -0.30 -3.46
CA THR A 123 1.65 -0.40 -2.44
C THR A 123 1.15 -1.27 -1.30
N PHE A 124 2.05 -1.96 -0.62
CA PHE A 124 1.64 -2.84 0.47
C PHE A 124 2.65 -2.82 1.60
N VAL A 125 2.18 -3.20 2.76
CA VAL A 125 2.99 -3.53 3.94
C VAL A 125 2.40 -4.79 4.57
N ARG A 126 3.26 -5.70 5.01
CA ARG A 126 2.88 -6.92 5.71
C ARG A 126 3.64 -7.03 7.02
N TYR A 127 2.92 -7.42 8.06
CA TYR A 127 3.47 -7.77 9.36
C TYR A 127 2.93 -9.15 9.76
N ALA A 128 3.78 -10.17 9.73
CA ALA A 128 3.40 -11.57 9.90
C ALA A 128 2.31 -11.98 8.89
N ASP A 129 1.12 -12.34 9.36
CA ASP A 129 -0.07 -12.70 8.59
C ASP A 129 -0.99 -11.51 8.26
N ASP A 130 -0.82 -10.39 8.95
CA ASP A 130 -1.55 -9.16 8.67
C ASP A 130 -0.90 -8.37 7.54
N TRP A 131 -1.71 -7.78 6.68
CA TRP A 131 -1.24 -6.94 5.58
C TRP A 131 -2.21 -5.80 5.27
N LEU A 132 -1.66 -4.72 4.76
CA LEU A 132 -2.39 -3.57 4.29
C LEU A 132 -1.92 -3.23 2.87
N ALA A 133 -2.86 -3.06 1.95
CA ALA A 133 -2.60 -2.59 0.60
C ALA A 133 -3.23 -1.22 0.38
N GLY A 134 -2.42 -0.27 -0.09
CA GLY A 134 -2.87 1.05 -0.54
C GLY A 134 -3.01 1.05 -2.06
N VAL A 135 -4.20 1.35 -2.56
CA VAL A 135 -4.51 1.32 -3.99
C VAL A 135 -4.99 2.71 -4.45
N CYS A 136 -4.25 3.32 -5.38
CA CYS A 136 -4.77 4.47 -6.12
C CYS A 136 -5.54 3.95 -7.34
N GLY A 137 -6.84 3.78 -7.21
CA GLY A 137 -7.70 3.21 -8.24
C GLY A 137 -9.18 3.33 -7.87
N THR A 138 -10.03 2.75 -8.70
CA THR A 138 -11.47 2.68 -8.45
C THR A 138 -11.79 1.58 -7.45
N LYS A 139 -12.99 1.63 -6.84
CA LYS A 139 -13.47 0.58 -5.94
C LYS A 139 -13.56 -0.77 -6.65
N ALA A 140 -14.02 -0.80 -7.90
CA ALA A 140 -14.10 -2.02 -8.69
C ALA A 140 -12.71 -2.67 -8.87
N GLU A 141 -11.68 -1.88 -9.18
CA GLU A 141 -10.30 -2.39 -9.27
C GLU A 141 -9.78 -2.93 -7.94
N CYS A 142 -10.18 -2.34 -6.81
CA CYS A 142 -9.83 -2.87 -5.49
C CYS A 142 -10.54 -4.21 -5.23
N GLU A 143 -11.78 -4.37 -5.66
CA GLU A 143 -12.54 -5.62 -5.57
C GLU A 143 -11.91 -6.72 -6.43
N ASP A 144 -11.51 -6.40 -7.66
CA ASP A 144 -10.81 -7.32 -8.56
C ASP A 144 -9.47 -7.77 -7.96
N LEU A 145 -8.67 -6.83 -7.41
CA LEU A 145 -7.41 -7.14 -6.76
C LEU A 145 -7.62 -8.02 -5.52
N LYS A 146 -8.65 -7.75 -4.72
CA LYS A 146 -8.99 -8.59 -3.55
C LYS A 146 -9.35 -10.01 -3.98
N ALA A 147 -10.13 -10.16 -5.05
CA ALA A 147 -10.51 -11.47 -5.58
C ALA A 147 -9.27 -12.23 -6.10
N GLU A 148 -8.39 -11.57 -6.84
CA GLU A 148 -7.14 -12.17 -7.33
C GLU A 148 -6.24 -12.64 -6.19
N ILE A 149 -6.10 -11.85 -5.13
CA ILE A 149 -5.31 -12.21 -3.95
C ILE A 149 -5.94 -13.41 -3.23
N ALA A 150 -7.28 -13.43 -3.08
CA ALA A 150 -7.99 -14.53 -2.46
C ALA A 150 -7.83 -15.85 -3.26
N GLU A 151 -7.90 -15.78 -4.57
CA GLU A 151 -7.64 -16.91 -5.46
C GLU A 151 -6.21 -17.42 -5.31
N PHE A 152 -5.22 -16.55 -5.37
CA PHE A 152 -3.81 -16.90 -5.16
C PHE A 152 -3.58 -17.58 -3.81
N LEU A 153 -4.12 -17.03 -2.72
CA LEU A 153 -4.01 -17.62 -1.39
C LEU A 153 -4.59 -19.03 -1.35
N SER A 154 -5.76 -19.26 -1.97
CA SER A 154 -6.44 -20.56 -1.97
C SER A 154 -5.75 -21.58 -2.86
N THR A 155 -5.31 -21.19 -4.06
CA THR A 155 -4.74 -22.09 -5.06
C THR A 155 -3.29 -22.44 -4.78
N GLU A 156 -2.46 -21.44 -4.50
CA GLU A 156 -1.02 -21.60 -4.34
C GLU A 156 -0.60 -21.87 -2.89
N LEU A 157 -1.15 -21.12 -1.96
CA LEU A 157 -0.76 -21.21 -0.56
C LEU A 157 -1.70 -22.05 0.31
N LYS A 158 -2.82 -22.54 -0.24
CA LYS A 158 -3.80 -23.33 0.53
C LYS A 158 -4.27 -22.60 1.80
N LEU A 159 -4.32 -21.27 1.73
CA LEU A 159 -4.80 -20.40 2.79
C LEU A 159 -6.13 -19.78 2.41
N THR A 160 -6.94 -19.48 3.41
CA THR A 160 -8.24 -18.80 3.20
C THR A 160 -8.14 -17.37 3.66
N LEU A 161 -8.52 -16.42 2.77
CA LEU A 161 -8.64 -15.02 3.14
C LEU A 161 -9.84 -14.81 4.07
N SER A 162 -9.65 -14.14 5.19
CA SER A 162 -10.78 -13.77 6.07
C SER A 162 -11.54 -12.60 5.44
N GLU A 163 -12.72 -12.86 4.90
CA GLU A 163 -13.57 -11.84 4.28
C GLU A 163 -14.05 -10.80 5.29
N GLU A 164 -14.36 -11.21 6.51
CA GLU A 164 -14.80 -10.33 7.59
C GLU A 164 -13.74 -9.30 8.01
N LYS A 165 -12.46 -9.69 7.94
CA LYS A 165 -11.33 -8.84 8.34
C LYS A 165 -10.75 -8.06 7.15
N THR A 166 -10.89 -8.57 5.93
CA THR A 166 -10.33 -7.93 4.73
C THR A 166 -11.34 -6.98 4.12
N LEU A 167 -11.29 -5.73 4.56
CA LEU A 167 -12.21 -4.68 4.14
C LEU A 167 -11.56 -3.75 3.11
N ILE A 168 -12.37 -3.23 2.19
CA ILE A 168 -12.00 -2.15 1.27
C ILE A 168 -12.56 -0.85 1.86
N THR A 169 -11.65 0.03 2.29
CA THR A 169 -12.00 1.28 2.97
C THR A 169 -11.45 2.46 2.19
N HIS A 170 -12.25 3.51 2.04
CA HIS A 170 -11.78 4.74 1.40
C HIS A 170 -10.78 5.47 2.31
N SER A 171 -9.77 6.12 1.71
CA SER A 171 -8.68 6.80 2.45
C SER A 171 -9.14 7.96 3.35
N SER A 172 -10.37 8.47 3.17
CA SER A 172 -10.96 9.46 4.08
C SER A 172 -11.51 8.87 5.37
N GLU A 173 -11.66 7.56 5.44
CA GLU A 173 -12.17 6.84 6.59
C GLU A 173 -11.03 6.30 7.46
N LYS A 174 -11.29 6.09 8.76
CA LYS A 174 -10.30 5.46 9.63
C LYS A 174 -10.17 3.98 9.31
N VAL A 175 -8.99 3.56 8.89
CA VAL A 175 -8.65 2.15 8.74
C VAL A 175 -8.26 1.60 10.11
N ARG A 176 -8.82 0.44 10.48
CA ARG A 176 -8.36 -0.36 11.62
C ARG A 176 -7.42 -1.44 11.10
N PHE A 177 -6.23 -1.45 11.63
CA PHE A 177 -5.22 -2.46 11.35
C PHE A 177 -5.04 -3.38 12.55
#